data_d1b935f31c00a64d7a250450706c76f7
#
_entry.id   d1b935f31c00a64d7a250450706c76f7
#
_cell.length_a   1.000
_cell.length_b   1.000
_cell.length_c   1.000
_cell.angle_alpha   90.00
_cell.angle_beta   90.00
_cell.angle_gamma   90.00
#
_symmetry.space_group_name_H-M   'P 1'
#
loop_
_entity.id
_entity.type
_entity.pdbx_description
1 polymer ?
#
loop_
_entity_poly.entity_id
_entity_poly.type
_entity_poly.pdbx_seq_one_letter_code
_entity_poly.pdbx_strand_id
1 'polypeptide(L)'
;LHHVVHAGLNVAQAIRSFDSLSPIIIVSTHTELLAMSYQYQIGALDFVDKSLCETKFKQRIRSAIRVANRHLALQTQQTPEIVTLPSSHQREIVDVNDMIYIASNVMASHRATIYCEQRQIDLRATMKTLADLSDKLIQIHAAYVINRDKICHLDRRNHTVILDTCVALPYSKRHFKQLQALLKSSIDKM
;
A
#
# COMPACT_ATOMS: atom_id res chain seq x y z
N LEU A 1 -5.19 28.42 -27.16
CA LEU A 1 -5.21 28.01 -25.74
C LEU A 1 -6.22 26.87 -25.43
N HIS A 2 -7.02 26.40 -26.40
CA HIS A 2 -8.02 25.33 -26.19
C HIS A 2 -7.45 23.89 -26.15
N HIS A 3 -6.18 23.68 -26.51
CA HIS A 3 -5.60 22.34 -26.57
C HIS A 3 -5.13 21.79 -25.21
N VAL A 4 -5.06 22.58 -24.16
CA VAL A 4 -4.47 22.16 -22.87
C VAL A 4 -5.49 21.46 -21.96
N VAL A 5 -6.78 21.79 -22.08
CA VAL A 5 -7.83 21.27 -21.19
C VAL A 5 -8.02 19.75 -21.32
N HIS A 6 -7.81 19.19 -22.51
CA HIS A 6 -7.99 17.75 -22.77
C HIS A 6 -6.68 16.95 -22.78
N ALA A 7 -5.52 17.58 -22.53
CA ALA A 7 -4.23 16.92 -22.60
C ALA A 7 -4.16 15.65 -21.71
N GLY A 8 -4.69 15.72 -20.49
CA GLY A 8 -4.74 14.59 -19.57
C GLY A 8 -5.61 13.43 -20.09
N LEU A 9 -6.74 13.72 -20.74
CA LEU A 9 -7.60 12.69 -21.32
C LEU A 9 -6.94 12.04 -22.54
N ASN A 10 -6.27 12.82 -23.38
CA ASN A 10 -5.52 12.31 -24.54
C ASN A 10 -4.37 11.39 -24.10
N VAL A 11 -3.65 11.75 -23.04
CA VAL A 11 -2.61 10.89 -22.43
C VAL A 11 -3.23 9.60 -21.89
N ALA A 12 -4.34 9.70 -21.17
CA ALA A 12 -5.03 8.54 -20.63
C ALA A 12 -5.54 7.61 -21.76
N GLN A 13 -6.03 8.17 -22.85
CA GLN A 13 -6.45 7.41 -24.03
C GLN A 13 -5.24 6.75 -24.73
N ALA A 14 -4.13 7.46 -24.84
CA ALA A 14 -2.88 6.88 -25.37
C ALA A 14 -2.38 5.73 -24.48
N ILE A 15 -2.47 5.84 -23.14
CA ILE A 15 -2.14 4.74 -22.25
C ILE A 15 -3.05 3.54 -22.54
N ARG A 16 -4.35 3.73 -22.70
CA ARG A 16 -5.30 2.65 -22.99
C ARG A 16 -5.05 1.92 -24.31
N SER A 17 -4.37 2.56 -25.29
CA SER A 17 -4.05 1.89 -26.55
C SER A 17 -3.02 0.76 -26.40
N PHE A 18 -2.20 0.76 -25.34
CA PHE A 18 -1.22 -0.30 -25.06
C PHE A 18 -1.39 -0.96 -23.68
N ASP A 19 -2.11 -0.34 -22.77
CA ASP A 19 -2.39 -0.87 -21.44
C ASP A 19 -3.89 -0.69 -21.13
N SER A 20 -4.64 -1.76 -21.30
CA SER A 20 -6.09 -1.78 -21.06
C SER A 20 -6.47 -2.00 -19.60
N LEU A 21 -5.54 -2.45 -18.76
CA LEU A 21 -5.84 -2.98 -17.42
C LEU A 21 -5.37 -2.09 -16.27
N SER A 22 -4.28 -1.36 -16.40
CA SER A 22 -3.78 -0.51 -15.31
C SER A 22 -4.81 0.51 -14.84
N PRO A 23 -5.02 0.66 -13.53
CA PRO A 23 -5.98 1.62 -13.01
C PRO A 23 -5.54 3.06 -13.30
N ILE A 24 -6.43 3.85 -13.89
CA ILE A 24 -6.22 5.28 -14.13
C ILE A 24 -7.08 6.07 -13.16
N ILE A 25 -6.45 7.00 -12.43
CA ILE A 25 -7.12 7.96 -11.54
C ILE A 25 -6.95 9.35 -12.14
N ILE A 26 -8.07 10.03 -12.42
CA ILE A 26 -8.07 11.40 -12.91
C ILE A 26 -8.13 12.36 -11.74
N VAL A 27 -7.22 13.34 -11.70
CA VAL A 27 -7.17 14.35 -10.64
C VAL A 27 -7.22 15.72 -11.28
N SER A 28 -8.34 16.45 -11.14
CA SER A 28 -8.58 17.73 -11.81
C SER A 28 -9.47 18.66 -10.98
N THR A 29 -9.40 19.96 -11.29
CA THR A 29 -10.39 20.94 -10.87
C THR A 29 -11.59 21.01 -11.82
N HIS A 30 -11.45 20.42 -13.01
CA HIS A 30 -12.43 20.41 -14.08
C HIS A 30 -13.34 19.21 -13.98
N THR A 31 -14.47 19.35 -13.29
CA THR A 31 -15.42 18.23 -13.04
C THR A 31 -16.12 17.75 -14.32
N GLU A 32 -16.20 18.61 -15.37
CA GLU A 32 -16.67 18.25 -16.69
C GLU A 32 -15.87 17.13 -17.37
N LEU A 33 -14.59 16.99 -17.00
CA LEU A 33 -13.72 15.90 -17.49
C LEU A 33 -14.21 14.52 -17.05
N LEU A 34 -15.01 14.44 -16.00
CA LEU A 34 -15.62 13.16 -15.57
C LEU A 34 -16.51 12.59 -16.67
N ALA A 35 -17.44 13.38 -17.19
CA ALA A 35 -18.33 12.95 -18.28
C ALA A 35 -17.54 12.64 -19.55
N MET A 36 -16.53 13.45 -19.87
CA MET A 36 -15.67 13.24 -21.01
C MET A 36 -14.83 11.97 -20.92
N SER A 37 -14.40 11.57 -19.73
CA SER A 37 -13.63 10.33 -19.54
C SER A 37 -14.39 9.09 -19.98
N TYR A 38 -15.71 9.10 -19.88
CA TYR A 38 -16.58 8.04 -20.43
C TYR A 38 -16.64 8.08 -21.95
N GLN A 39 -16.77 9.28 -22.54
CA GLN A 39 -16.78 9.44 -24.00
C GLN A 39 -15.47 8.98 -24.64
N TYR A 40 -14.35 9.23 -23.99
CA TYR A 40 -13.02 8.79 -24.42
C TYR A 40 -12.73 7.33 -24.10
N GLN A 41 -13.67 6.61 -23.49
CA GLN A 41 -13.54 5.19 -23.12
C GLN A 41 -12.28 4.87 -22.30
N ILE A 42 -11.83 5.82 -21.48
CA ILE A 42 -10.61 5.70 -20.69
C ILE A 42 -10.77 4.61 -19.62
N GLY A 43 -11.99 4.36 -19.15
CA GLY A 43 -12.23 3.44 -18.04
C GLY A 43 -11.47 3.89 -16.77
N ALA A 44 -11.59 5.19 -16.44
CA ALA A 44 -10.96 5.70 -15.22
C ALA A 44 -11.54 5.00 -13.99
N LEU A 45 -10.66 4.54 -13.11
CA LEU A 45 -11.05 3.88 -11.87
C LEU A 45 -11.69 4.86 -10.90
N ASP A 46 -11.20 6.09 -10.86
CA ASP A 46 -11.68 7.13 -9.96
C ASP A 46 -11.41 8.53 -10.51
N PHE A 47 -12.19 9.50 -10.01
CA PHE A 47 -12.00 10.91 -10.25
C PHE A 47 -11.89 11.66 -8.93
N VAL A 48 -10.82 12.42 -8.76
CA VAL A 48 -10.56 13.19 -7.54
C VAL A 48 -10.56 14.68 -7.86
N ASP A 49 -11.48 15.41 -7.26
CA ASP A 49 -11.57 16.85 -7.40
C ASP A 49 -10.46 17.55 -6.59
N LYS A 50 -9.61 18.33 -7.29
CA LYS A 50 -8.55 19.13 -6.67
C LYS A 50 -9.07 20.35 -5.87
N SER A 51 -10.34 20.76 -6.06
CA SER A 51 -10.93 21.88 -5.32
C SER A 51 -11.30 21.53 -3.88
N LEU A 52 -11.26 20.25 -3.51
CA LEU A 52 -11.49 19.80 -2.14
C LEU A 52 -10.48 20.43 -1.17
N CYS A 53 -10.92 20.70 0.06
CA CYS A 53 -9.97 21.10 1.11
C CYS A 53 -8.89 20.03 1.31
N GLU A 54 -7.70 20.44 1.75
CA GLU A 54 -6.50 19.59 1.82
C GLU A 54 -6.73 18.25 2.52
N THR A 55 -7.45 18.26 3.64
CA THR A 55 -7.75 17.05 4.41
C THR A 55 -8.61 16.06 3.62
N LYS A 56 -9.70 16.54 3.00
CA LYS A 56 -10.59 15.74 2.18
C LYS A 56 -9.89 15.25 0.91
N PHE A 57 -9.07 16.11 0.29
CA PHE A 57 -8.29 15.76 -0.89
C PHE A 57 -7.32 14.61 -0.58
N LYS A 58 -6.52 14.72 0.48
CA LYS A 58 -5.60 13.65 0.91
C LYS A 58 -6.34 12.34 1.22
N GLN A 59 -7.49 12.43 1.90
CA GLN A 59 -8.31 11.26 2.20
C GLN A 59 -8.83 10.59 0.91
N ARG A 60 -9.29 11.39 -0.05
CA ARG A 60 -9.82 10.91 -1.32
C ARG A 60 -8.76 10.25 -2.18
N ILE A 61 -7.56 10.85 -2.29
CA ILE A 61 -6.39 10.26 -2.98
C ILE A 61 -5.99 8.92 -2.34
N ARG A 62 -5.88 8.86 -1.03
CA ARG A 62 -5.56 7.60 -0.33
C ARG A 62 -6.59 6.50 -0.61
N SER A 63 -7.87 6.86 -0.63
CA SER A 63 -8.94 5.92 -0.96
C SER A 63 -8.82 5.41 -2.40
N ALA A 64 -8.60 6.30 -3.37
CA ALA A 64 -8.43 5.96 -4.77
C ALA A 64 -7.23 5.04 -5.00
N ILE A 65 -6.08 5.34 -4.39
CA ILE A 65 -4.87 4.49 -4.47
C ILE A 65 -5.14 3.11 -3.87
N ARG A 66 -5.85 3.02 -2.74
CA ARG A 66 -6.19 1.74 -2.11
C ARG A 66 -7.04 0.86 -3.04
N VAL A 67 -8.03 1.46 -3.71
CA VAL A 67 -8.86 0.73 -4.70
C VAL A 67 -8.00 0.30 -5.89
N ALA A 68 -7.12 1.16 -6.40
CA ALA A 68 -6.20 0.83 -7.49
C ALA A 68 -5.29 -0.36 -7.14
N ASN A 69 -4.68 -0.35 -5.95
CA ASN A 69 -3.83 -1.45 -5.50
C ASN A 69 -4.60 -2.78 -5.38
N ARG A 70 -5.86 -2.73 -4.94
CA ARG A 70 -6.72 -3.91 -4.90
C ARG A 70 -6.99 -4.45 -6.31
N HIS A 71 -7.26 -3.59 -7.29
CA HIS A 71 -7.44 -4.00 -8.68
C HIS A 71 -6.17 -4.65 -9.23
N LEU A 72 -5.01 -4.06 -8.99
CA LEU A 72 -3.71 -4.61 -9.40
C LEU A 72 -3.45 -5.98 -8.74
N ALA A 73 -3.72 -6.13 -7.45
CA ALA A 73 -3.57 -7.41 -6.75
C ALA A 73 -4.47 -8.51 -7.34
N LEU A 74 -5.70 -8.17 -7.72
CA LEU A 74 -6.60 -9.11 -8.40
C LEU A 74 -6.09 -9.50 -9.80
N GLN A 75 -5.49 -8.55 -10.52
CA GLN A 75 -4.94 -8.79 -11.86
C GLN A 75 -3.67 -9.65 -11.84
N THR A 76 -2.82 -9.47 -10.83
CA THR A 76 -1.57 -10.24 -10.69
C THR A 76 -1.80 -11.65 -10.15
N GLN A 77 -3.06 -12.07 -9.91
CA GLN A 77 -3.38 -13.38 -9.31
C GLN A 77 -2.45 -13.71 -8.13
N GLN A 78 -2.22 -12.72 -7.26
CA GLN A 78 -1.52 -13.02 -6.02
C GLN A 78 -2.37 -14.04 -5.27
N THR A 79 -1.92 -15.28 -5.28
CA THR A 79 -2.55 -16.34 -4.47
C THR A 79 -2.60 -15.85 -3.02
N PRO A 80 -3.77 -15.90 -2.37
CA PRO A 80 -3.86 -15.47 -0.97
C PRO A 80 -2.87 -16.29 -0.14
N GLU A 81 -2.02 -15.60 0.60
CA GLU A 81 -1.10 -16.25 1.55
C GLU A 81 -1.73 -16.24 2.93
N ILE A 82 -2.53 -17.27 3.18
CA ILE A 82 -3.32 -17.38 4.38
C ILE A 82 -2.50 -17.95 5.52
N VAL A 83 -2.44 -17.21 6.63
CA VAL A 83 -1.79 -17.64 7.86
C VAL A 83 -2.79 -17.67 9.02
N THR A 84 -2.57 -18.61 9.94
CA THR A 84 -3.34 -18.69 11.18
C THR A 84 -2.55 -17.98 12.27
N LEU A 85 -3.16 -16.98 12.90
CA LEU A 85 -2.52 -16.24 13.97
C LEU A 85 -2.44 -17.08 15.27
N PRO A 86 -1.33 -16.94 16.01
CA PRO A 86 -1.18 -17.58 17.33
C PRO A 86 -2.08 -16.87 18.35
N SER A 87 -3.30 -17.37 18.53
CA SER A 87 -4.25 -16.84 19.52
C SER A 87 -4.65 -17.94 20.51
N SER A 88 -4.83 -17.57 21.78
CA SER A 88 -5.23 -18.50 22.85
C SER A 88 -6.73 -18.80 22.85
N HIS A 89 -7.58 -18.01 22.20
CA HIS A 89 -9.04 -18.12 22.33
C HIS A 89 -9.80 -18.32 21.01
N GLN A 90 -9.29 -17.85 19.89
CA GLN A 90 -9.90 -18.06 18.56
C GLN A 90 -8.80 -18.17 17.50
N ARG A 91 -8.94 -19.12 16.60
CA ARG A 91 -8.10 -19.19 15.41
C ARG A 91 -8.50 -18.06 14.47
N GLU A 92 -7.71 -17.02 14.43
CA GLU A 92 -7.92 -15.93 13.50
C GLU A 92 -7.08 -16.16 12.24
N ILE A 93 -7.72 -16.06 11.11
CA ILE A 93 -7.13 -16.29 9.79
C ILE A 93 -6.96 -14.94 9.11
N VAL A 94 -5.77 -14.68 8.58
CA VAL A 94 -5.45 -13.43 7.90
C VAL A 94 -4.65 -13.72 6.64
N ASP A 95 -4.96 -12.99 5.57
CA ASP A 95 -4.10 -12.96 4.39
C ASP A 95 -2.90 -12.06 4.66
N VAL A 96 -1.70 -12.59 4.50
CA VAL A 96 -0.44 -11.83 4.67
C VAL A 96 -0.39 -10.64 3.72
N ASN A 97 -0.99 -10.75 2.53
CA ASN A 97 -1.04 -9.65 1.56
C ASN A 97 -1.81 -8.42 2.08
N ASP A 98 -2.77 -8.63 3.00
CA ASP A 98 -3.51 -7.54 3.66
C ASP A 98 -2.72 -6.90 4.81
N MET A 99 -1.71 -7.60 5.36
CA MET A 99 -0.90 -7.08 6.46
C MET A 99 0.03 -5.99 5.95
N ILE A 100 0.03 -4.85 6.64
CA ILE A 100 0.90 -3.70 6.34
C ILE A 100 2.15 -3.76 7.24
N TYR A 101 1.92 -3.75 8.55
CA TYR A 101 2.98 -3.87 9.56
C TYR A 101 2.42 -4.39 10.88
N ILE A 102 3.32 -4.77 11.77
CA ILE A 102 3.02 -5.22 13.13
C ILE A 102 3.82 -4.38 14.10
N ALA A 103 3.17 -3.88 15.13
CA ALA A 103 3.82 -3.12 16.20
C ALA A 103 3.69 -3.84 17.54
N SER A 104 4.78 -3.88 18.32
CA SER A 104 4.70 -4.35 19.69
C SER A 104 4.01 -3.33 20.57
N ASN A 105 3.18 -3.78 21.50
CA ASN A 105 2.59 -2.90 22.51
C ASN A 105 3.62 -2.63 23.61
N VAL A 106 4.02 -1.38 23.77
CA VAL A 106 5.03 -0.96 24.76
C VAL A 106 4.52 -1.13 26.19
N MET A 107 3.21 -1.07 26.39
CA MET A 107 2.58 -1.13 27.73
C MET A 107 2.30 -2.56 28.22
N ALA A 108 2.34 -3.55 27.34
CA ALA A 108 1.98 -4.92 27.68
C ALA A 108 2.96 -5.93 27.09
N SER A 109 3.68 -6.65 27.94
CA SER A 109 4.62 -7.69 27.54
C SER A 109 3.95 -8.74 26.66
N HIS A 110 4.62 -9.08 25.55
CA HIS A 110 4.16 -10.08 24.56
C HIS A 110 2.82 -9.77 23.89
N ARG A 111 2.42 -8.50 23.83
CA ARG A 111 1.29 -8.07 23.00
C ARG A 111 1.77 -7.33 21.76
N ALA A 112 1.11 -7.61 20.66
CA ALA A 112 1.36 -6.96 19.38
C ALA A 112 0.03 -6.63 18.69
N THR A 113 0.04 -5.56 17.89
CA THR A 113 -1.07 -5.17 17.02
C THR A 113 -0.64 -5.36 15.58
N ILE A 114 -1.40 -6.15 14.82
CA ILE A 114 -1.26 -6.29 13.37
C ILE A 114 -2.12 -5.22 12.70
N TYR A 115 -1.52 -4.40 11.89
CA TYR A 115 -2.19 -3.38 11.09
C TYR A 115 -2.41 -3.93 9.67
N CYS A 116 -3.66 -4.25 9.37
CA CYS A 116 -4.09 -4.67 8.04
C CYS A 116 -4.72 -3.49 7.28
N GLU A 117 -5.00 -3.66 5.99
CA GLU A 117 -5.58 -2.62 5.14
C GLU A 117 -6.92 -2.07 5.68
N GLN A 118 -7.74 -2.91 6.28
CA GLN A 118 -9.10 -2.55 6.72
C GLN A 118 -9.36 -2.72 8.21
N ARG A 119 -8.46 -3.38 8.94
CA ARG A 119 -8.67 -3.70 10.37
C ARG A 119 -7.35 -3.75 11.11
N GLN A 120 -7.45 -3.70 12.44
CA GLN A 120 -6.36 -3.96 13.37
C GLN A 120 -6.69 -5.19 14.19
N ILE A 121 -5.67 -5.99 14.52
CA ILE A 121 -5.82 -7.23 15.28
C ILE A 121 -4.84 -7.20 16.43
N ASP A 122 -5.35 -7.21 17.64
CA ASP A 122 -4.54 -7.29 18.86
C ASP A 122 -4.40 -8.75 19.29
N LEU A 123 -3.15 -9.18 19.50
CA LEU A 123 -2.89 -10.56 19.92
C LEU A 123 -1.71 -10.64 20.90
N ARG A 124 -1.59 -11.79 21.54
CA ARG A 124 -0.46 -12.11 22.40
C ARG A 124 0.52 -13.01 21.66
N ALA A 125 1.61 -12.41 21.17
CA ALA A 125 2.68 -13.13 20.49
C ALA A 125 3.98 -12.33 20.55
N THR A 126 5.11 -12.99 20.29
CA THR A 126 6.40 -12.31 20.16
C THR A 126 6.57 -11.79 18.74
N MET A 127 7.34 -10.71 18.57
CA MET A 127 7.65 -10.15 17.24
C MET A 127 8.34 -11.17 16.34
N LYS A 128 9.17 -12.05 16.92
CA LYS A 128 9.83 -13.13 16.18
C LYS A 128 8.81 -14.14 15.64
N THR A 129 7.91 -14.64 16.50
CA THR A 129 6.87 -15.58 16.08
C THR A 129 6.01 -15.02 14.96
N LEU A 130 5.72 -13.70 15.00
CA LEU A 130 4.92 -13.03 13.97
C LEU A 130 5.70 -12.82 12.67
N ALA A 131 7.00 -12.55 12.75
CA ALA A 131 7.85 -12.47 11.57
C ALA A 131 8.02 -13.83 10.88
N ASP A 132 8.04 -14.93 11.66
CA ASP A 132 8.21 -16.29 11.14
C ASP A 132 6.92 -16.86 10.47
N LEU A 133 5.80 -16.10 10.47
CA LEU A 133 4.54 -16.53 9.83
C LEU A 133 4.63 -16.56 8.29
N SER A 134 5.49 -15.75 7.70
CA SER A 134 5.65 -15.64 6.25
C SER A 134 7.00 -15.02 5.89
N ASP A 135 7.57 -15.44 4.77
CA ASP A 135 8.78 -14.84 4.20
C ASP A 135 8.60 -13.36 3.77
N LYS A 136 7.34 -12.92 3.65
CA LYS A 136 7.01 -11.51 3.38
C LYS A 136 7.13 -10.63 4.62
N LEU A 137 7.06 -11.20 5.81
CA LEU A 137 7.10 -10.47 7.07
C LEU A 137 8.53 -10.36 7.58
N ILE A 138 9.01 -9.13 7.69
CA ILE A 138 10.41 -8.85 8.04
C ILE A 138 10.47 -8.02 9.31
N GLN A 139 11.17 -8.53 10.32
CA GLN A 139 11.45 -7.74 11.51
C GLN A 139 12.54 -6.70 11.21
N ILE A 140 12.19 -5.42 11.33
CA ILE A 140 13.10 -4.29 11.07
C ILE A 140 13.55 -3.58 12.33
N HIS A 141 12.84 -3.78 13.43
CA HIS A 141 13.13 -3.21 14.73
C HIS A 141 12.65 -4.15 15.83
N ALA A 142 13.11 -3.96 17.08
CA ALA A 142 12.62 -4.74 18.22
C ALA A 142 11.06 -4.64 18.36
N ALA A 143 10.51 -3.49 18.00
CA ALA A 143 9.08 -3.19 18.09
C ALA A 143 8.32 -3.30 16.76
N TYR A 144 8.97 -3.59 15.62
CA TYR A 144 8.29 -3.53 14.32
C TYR A 144 8.67 -4.69 13.40
N VAL A 145 7.64 -5.31 12.84
CA VAL A 145 7.70 -6.21 11.68
C VAL A 145 6.91 -5.55 10.55
N ILE A 146 7.39 -5.59 9.33
CA ILE A 146 6.71 -5.02 8.15
C ILE A 146 6.50 -6.08 7.09
N ASN A 147 5.50 -5.88 6.24
CA ASN A 147 5.40 -6.63 5.00
C ASN A 147 6.32 -6.00 3.95
N ARG A 148 7.27 -6.81 3.42
CA ARG A 148 8.26 -6.32 2.44
C ARG A 148 7.61 -5.81 1.15
N ASP A 149 6.46 -6.38 0.76
CA ASP A 149 5.76 -6.01 -0.48
C ASP A 149 5.05 -4.65 -0.35
N LYS A 150 4.94 -4.11 0.88
CA LYS A 150 4.37 -2.79 1.19
C LYS A 150 5.43 -1.70 1.36
N ILE A 151 6.72 -1.99 1.12
CA ILE A 151 7.79 -1.00 1.23
C ILE A 151 7.75 -0.08 0.00
N CYS A 152 7.62 1.23 0.24
CA CYS A 152 7.67 2.25 -0.80
C CYS A 152 9.06 2.88 -0.89
N HIS A 153 9.65 3.29 0.25
CA HIS A 153 10.88 4.04 0.27
C HIS A 153 11.68 3.85 1.57
N LEU A 154 13.03 3.99 1.47
CA LEU A 154 13.93 4.05 2.63
C LEU A 154 14.49 5.45 2.81
N ASP A 155 14.18 6.09 3.94
CA ASP A 155 14.84 7.31 4.37
C ASP A 155 16.09 6.97 5.20
N ARG A 156 17.25 7.13 4.57
CA ARG A 156 18.54 6.85 5.21
C ARG A 156 18.93 7.86 6.28
N ARG A 157 18.49 9.13 6.13
CA ARG A 157 18.85 10.20 7.06
C ARG A 157 18.14 10.01 8.39
N ASN A 158 16.85 9.67 8.33
CA ASN A 158 16.00 9.50 9.50
C ASN A 158 15.94 8.06 10.00
N HIS A 159 16.61 7.11 9.34
CA HIS A 159 16.55 5.68 9.66
C HIS A 159 15.11 5.14 9.70
N THR A 160 14.27 5.55 8.73
CA THR A 160 12.88 5.12 8.61
C THR A 160 12.60 4.42 7.28
N VAL A 161 11.70 3.46 7.32
CA VAL A 161 11.08 2.86 6.14
C VAL A 161 9.69 3.46 5.98
N ILE A 162 9.37 3.86 4.75
CA ILE A 162 8.07 4.42 4.39
C ILE A 162 7.32 3.35 3.63
N LEU A 163 6.12 3.02 4.13
CA LEU A 163 5.22 2.05 3.53
C LEU A 163 4.27 2.72 2.52
N ASP A 164 3.62 1.93 1.68
CA ASP A 164 2.65 2.38 0.67
C ASP A 164 1.47 3.18 1.27
N THR A 165 1.15 2.93 2.54
CA THR A 165 0.18 3.69 3.33
C THR A 165 0.71 5.01 3.87
N CYS A 166 1.91 5.44 3.47
CA CYS A 166 2.63 6.61 3.98
C CYS A 166 2.98 6.54 5.48
N VAL A 167 2.93 5.36 6.08
CA VAL A 167 3.41 5.15 7.46
C VAL A 167 4.93 5.08 7.44
N ALA A 168 5.58 5.87 8.29
CA ALA A 168 7.02 5.87 8.49
C ALA A 168 7.38 5.12 9.79
N LEU A 169 8.16 4.05 9.68
CA LEU A 169 8.57 3.22 10.81
C LEU A 169 10.08 3.20 10.96
N PRO A 170 10.62 3.30 12.19
CA PRO A 170 12.05 3.25 12.42
C PRO A 170 12.59 1.84 12.20
N TYR A 171 13.77 1.73 11.60
CA TYR A 171 14.49 0.48 11.49
C TYR A 171 15.83 0.55 12.25
N SER A 172 16.30 -0.59 12.77
CA SER A 172 17.61 -0.66 13.41
C SER A 172 18.71 -0.79 12.35
N LYS A 173 19.88 -0.17 12.62
CA LYS A 173 21.06 -0.12 11.70
C LYS A 173 21.44 -1.51 11.15
N ARG A 174 21.28 -2.57 11.93
CA ARG A 174 21.60 -3.95 11.53
C ARG A 174 20.75 -4.45 10.35
N HIS A 175 19.50 -3.96 10.21
CA HIS A 175 18.57 -4.38 9.16
C HIS A 175 18.69 -3.55 7.86
N PHE A 176 19.51 -2.50 7.87
CA PHE A 176 19.65 -1.61 6.72
C PHE A 176 20.08 -2.35 5.44
N LYS A 177 21.10 -3.22 5.52
CA LYS A 177 21.58 -3.97 4.35
C LYS A 177 20.51 -4.88 3.76
N GLN A 178 19.72 -5.55 4.62
CA GLN A 178 18.61 -6.40 4.22
C GLN A 178 17.53 -5.59 3.50
N LEU A 179 17.10 -4.48 4.09
CA LEU A 179 16.09 -3.58 3.50
C LEU A 179 16.55 -2.99 2.15
N GLN A 180 17.83 -2.63 2.05
CA GLN A 180 18.40 -2.12 0.80
C GLN A 180 18.42 -3.19 -0.32
N ALA A 181 18.73 -4.43 0.02
CA ALA A 181 18.73 -5.53 -0.94
C ALA A 181 17.33 -5.81 -1.48
N LEU A 182 16.32 -5.76 -0.62
CA LEU A 182 14.92 -5.97 -1.00
C LEU A 182 14.41 -4.92 -1.99
N LEU A 183 14.73 -3.65 -1.75
CA LEU A 183 14.33 -2.58 -2.68
C LEU A 183 15.00 -2.70 -4.04
N LYS A 184 16.26 -3.14 -4.11
CA LYS A 184 16.92 -3.39 -5.38
C LYS A 184 16.25 -4.51 -6.17
N SER A 185 15.89 -5.61 -5.50
CA SER A 185 15.21 -6.74 -6.15
C SER A 185 13.78 -6.41 -6.62
N SER A 186 13.14 -5.40 -6.05
CA SER A 186 11.81 -4.93 -6.48
C SER A 186 11.89 -4.03 -7.73
N ILE A 187 12.99 -3.31 -7.93
CA ILE A 187 13.21 -2.45 -9.11
C ILE A 187 13.59 -3.28 -10.34
N ASP A 188 14.31 -4.39 -10.16
CA ASP A 188 14.72 -5.28 -11.27
C ASP A 188 13.56 -6.17 -11.79
N LYS A 189 12.37 -6.12 -11.18
CA LYS A 189 11.16 -6.87 -11.60
C LYS A 189 10.13 -6.01 -12.33
N MET A 190 10.39 -4.72 -12.53
CA MET A 190 9.61 -3.81 -13.36
C MET A 190 10.25 -3.70 -14.75
#